data_fd274d382edfcb9fe7c4ed17cb54fcd4
#
_entry.id   fd274d382edfcb9fe7c4ed17cb54fcd4
#
_cell.length_a   1.000
_cell.length_b   1.000
_cell.length_c   1.000
_cell.angle_alpha   90.00
_cell.angle_beta   90.00
_cell.angle_gamma   90.00
#
_symmetry.space_group_name_H-M   'P 1'
#
loop_
_entity.id
_entity.type
_entity.pdbx_description
1 polymer ?
#
loop_
_entity_poly.entity_id
_entity_poly.type
_entity_poly.pdbx_seq_one_letter_code
_entity_poly.pdbx_strand_id
1 'polypeptide(L)'
;IWVFYRSLRPLYTLLNWLDSYLPGKQHGPVPNDTRIPEFRRLNEAAAQAVERSEQLFKQQKQFIGNASHELQTPLAVCNNRIEWLLDNTELTEEQMEELFKTKHTLNYIVRLNKSLLFLSRIDNGQFTNSRPVEINSIVKRLLDDYKEIFSHYKAHISLEEQGLLTITMNET
;
A
#
# COMPACT_ATOMS: atom_id res chain seq x y z
N ILE A 1 -32.58 9.90 -38.54
CA ILE A 1 -31.37 10.27 -37.72
C ILE A 1 -31.74 10.22 -36.23
N TRP A 2 -32.80 10.84 -35.77
CA TRP A 2 -33.20 10.89 -34.36
C TRP A 2 -33.51 9.49 -33.76
N VAL A 3 -34.23 8.63 -34.50
CA VAL A 3 -34.55 7.24 -34.08
C VAL A 3 -33.27 6.40 -33.92
N PHE A 4 -32.31 6.55 -34.82
CA PHE A 4 -31.04 5.85 -34.78
C PHE A 4 -30.21 6.26 -33.55
N TYR A 5 -30.15 7.53 -33.24
CA TYR A 5 -29.45 8.05 -32.04
C TYR A 5 -30.07 7.52 -30.75
N ARG A 6 -31.42 7.47 -30.70
CA ARG A 6 -32.17 6.94 -29.55
C ARG A 6 -31.93 5.42 -29.35
N SER A 7 -31.78 4.66 -30.45
CA SER A 7 -31.53 3.22 -30.39
C SER A 7 -30.13 2.90 -29.89
N LEU A 8 -29.13 3.73 -30.15
CA LEU A 8 -27.73 3.50 -29.72
C LEU A 8 -27.40 4.09 -28.35
N ARG A 9 -28.30 4.87 -27.76
CA ARG A 9 -28.10 5.47 -26.44
C ARG A 9 -27.67 4.46 -25.36
N PRO A 10 -28.27 3.24 -25.24
CA PRO A 10 -27.84 2.27 -24.25
C PRO A 10 -26.38 1.83 -24.42
N LEU A 11 -25.90 1.74 -25.65
CA LEU A 11 -24.50 1.39 -25.94
C LEU A 11 -23.54 2.49 -25.45
N TYR A 12 -23.85 3.75 -25.73
CA TYR A 12 -23.03 4.87 -25.22
C TYR A 12 -23.05 4.96 -23.71
N THR A 13 -24.18 4.65 -23.07
CA THR A 13 -24.28 4.61 -21.60
C THR A 13 -23.36 3.53 -21.02
N LEU A 14 -23.34 2.34 -21.62
CA LEU A 14 -22.45 1.26 -21.20
C LEU A 14 -20.98 1.63 -21.43
N LEU A 15 -20.63 2.21 -22.58
CA LEU A 15 -19.26 2.63 -22.89
C LEU A 15 -18.76 3.67 -21.87
N ASN A 16 -19.52 4.72 -21.61
CA ASN A 16 -19.16 5.75 -20.64
C ASN A 16 -19.00 5.15 -19.22
N TRP A 17 -19.84 4.18 -18.87
CA TRP A 17 -19.72 3.50 -17.58
C TRP A 17 -18.43 2.65 -17.52
N LEU A 18 -18.11 1.89 -18.58
CA LEU A 18 -16.87 1.10 -18.68
C LEU A 18 -15.63 1.99 -18.67
N ASP A 19 -15.66 3.14 -19.34
CA ASP A 19 -14.52 4.09 -19.33
C ASP A 19 -14.25 4.67 -17.93
N SER A 20 -15.28 4.77 -17.10
CA SER A 20 -15.18 5.25 -15.72
C SER A 20 -14.87 4.14 -14.71
N TYR A 21 -14.95 2.87 -15.14
CA TYR A 21 -14.74 1.73 -14.27
C TYR A 21 -13.28 1.55 -13.90
N LEU A 22 -13.01 1.41 -12.61
CA LEU A 22 -11.70 1.08 -12.06
C LEU A 22 -11.87 -0.02 -11.01
N PRO A 23 -11.20 -1.19 -11.16
CA PRO A 23 -11.29 -2.26 -10.17
C PRO A 23 -10.95 -1.80 -8.75
N GLY A 24 -11.76 -2.22 -7.78
CA GLY A 24 -11.58 -1.88 -6.37
C GLY A 24 -12.09 -0.51 -5.95
N LYS A 25 -12.61 0.31 -6.86
CA LYS A 25 -13.33 1.55 -6.52
C LYS A 25 -14.84 1.32 -6.50
N GLN A 26 -15.54 2.08 -5.66
CA GLN A 26 -17.01 2.05 -5.66
C GLN A 26 -17.54 2.59 -6.99
N HIS A 27 -18.33 1.79 -7.68
CA HIS A 27 -19.05 2.15 -8.89
C HIS A 27 -20.51 1.71 -8.77
N GLY A 28 -21.39 2.41 -9.47
CA GLY A 28 -22.79 1.99 -9.60
C GLY A 28 -22.91 0.68 -10.40
N PRO A 29 -24.07 0.03 -10.36
CA PRO A 29 -24.32 -1.19 -11.14
C PRO A 29 -24.17 -0.91 -12.64
N VAL A 30 -23.81 -1.94 -13.41
CA VAL A 30 -23.77 -1.85 -14.88
C VAL A 30 -25.15 -1.42 -15.39
N PRO A 31 -25.26 -0.37 -16.22
CA PRO A 31 -26.52 0.11 -16.74
C PRO A 31 -27.24 -1.00 -17.54
N ASN A 32 -28.45 -1.36 -17.18
CA ASN A 32 -29.22 -2.39 -17.89
C ASN A 32 -30.64 -1.94 -18.27
N ASP A 33 -30.83 -0.62 -18.41
CA ASP A 33 -32.10 -0.02 -18.81
C ASP A 33 -32.24 0.00 -20.35
N THR A 34 -32.44 -1.18 -20.96
CA THR A 34 -32.65 -1.30 -22.40
C THR A 34 -33.77 -2.28 -22.72
N ARG A 35 -34.59 -1.93 -23.74
CA ARG A 35 -35.64 -2.81 -24.26
C ARG A 35 -35.16 -3.71 -25.41
N ILE A 36 -33.93 -3.49 -25.88
CA ILE A 36 -33.32 -4.25 -27.00
C ILE A 36 -32.62 -5.47 -26.42
N PRO A 37 -33.04 -6.70 -26.78
CA PRO A 37 -32.49 -7.93 -26.18
C PRO A 37 -30.98 -8.08 -26.36
N GLU A 38 -30.46 -7.65 -27.51
CA GLU A 38 -29.02 -7.74 -27.83
C GLU A 38 -28.19 -6.85 -26.88
N PHE A 39 -28.67 -5.65 -26.59
CA PHE A 39 -27.98 -4.76 -25.64
C PHE A 39 -28.11 -5.28 -24.20
N ARG A 40 -29.22 -5.92 -23.87
CA ARG A 40 -29.36 -6.56 -22.55
C ARG A 40 -28.30 -7.65 -22.37
N ARG A 41 -28.16 -8.55 -23.35
CA ARG A 41 -27.13 -9.61 -23.33
C ARG A 41 -25.72 -9.02 -23.25
N LEU A 42 -25.44 -7.93 -23.96
CA LEU A 42 -24.16 -7.24 -23.89
C LEU A 42 -23.91 -6.66 -22.48
N ASN A 43 -24.90 -6.01 -21.88
CA ASN A 43 -24.81 -5.46 -20.52
C ASN A 43 -24.60 -6.56 -19.47
N GLU A 44 -25.30 -7.70 -19.61
CA GLU A 44 -25.12 -8.87 -18.75
C GLU A 44 -23.71 -9.47 -18.87
N ALA A 45 -23.19 -9.59 -20.10
CA ALA A 45 -21.83 -10.06 -20.32
C ALA A 45 -20.78 -9.09 -19.74
N ALA A 46 -21.00 -7.78 -19.92
CA ALA A 46 -20.15 -6.75 -19.31
C ALA A 46 -20.19 -6.82 -17.76
N ALA A 47 -21.37 -6.96 -17.18
CA ALA A 47 -21.55 -7.11 -15.73
C ALA A 47 -20.79 -8.33 -15.20
N GLN A 48 -20.90 -9.48 -15.88
CA GLN A 48 -20.16 -10.69 -15.50
C GLN A 48 -18.64 -10.51 -15.62
N ALA A 49 -18.16 -9.82 -16.66
CA ALA A 49 -16.74 -9.56 -16.84
C ALA A 49 -16.20 -8.65 -15.73
N VAL A 50 -16.96 -7.63 -15.38
CA VAL A 50 -16.63 -6.70 -14.28
C VAL A 50 -16.62 -7.45 -12.95
N GLU A 51 -17.63 -8.25 -12.66
CA GLU A 51 -17.69 -9.03 -11.42
C GLU A 51 -16.50 -9.99 -11.28
N ARG A 52 -16.11 -10.67 -12.36
CA ARG A 52 -14.88 -11.50 -12.37
C ARG A 52 -13.63 -10.68 -12.13
N SER A 53 -13.52 -9.50 -12.74
CA SER A 53 -12.40 -8.58 -12.53
C SER A 53 -12.30 -8.14 -11.07
N GLU A 54 -13.42 -7.80 -10.44
CA GLU A 54 -13.48 -7.43 -9.03
C GLU A 54 -13.07 -8.59 -8.10
N GLN A 55 -13.55 -9.80 -8.39
CA GLN A 55 -13.18 -10.99 -7.64
C GLN A 55 -11.68 -11.28 -7.72
N LEU A 56 -11.10 -11.22 -8.93
CA LEU A 56 -9.66 -11.42 -9.15
C LEU A 56 -8.85 -10.34 -8.45
N PHE A 57 -9.25 -9.09 -8.54
CA PHE A 57 -8.59 -7.98 -7.86
C PHE A 57 -8.61 -8.14 -6.34
N LYS A 58 -9.75 -8.56 -5.78
CA LYS A 58 -9.88 -8.85 -4.35
C LYS A 58 -9.01 -10.03 -3.90
N GLN A 59 -8.98 -11.11 -4.69
CA GLN A 59 -8.12 -12.27 -4.42
C GLN A 59 -6.64 -11.89 -4.47
N GLN A 60 -6.21 -11.13 -5.48
CA GLN A 60 -4.85 -10.65 -5.60
C GLN A 60 -4.43 -9.81 -4.38
N LYS A 61 -5.29 -8.90 -3.93
CA LYS A 61 -5.04 -8.11 -2.72
C LYS A 61 -4.88 -8.97 -1.47
N GLN A 62 -5.80 -9.91 -1.27
CA GLN A 62 -5.73 -10.83 -0.13
C GLN A 62 -4.45 -11.67 -0.18
N PHE A 63 -4.08 -12.16 -1.37
CA PHE A 63 -2.84 -12.91 -1.55
C PHE A 63 -1.61 -12.09 -1.17
N ILE A 64 -1.49 -10.86 -1.66
CA ILE A 64 -0.36 -9.95 -1.33
C ILE A 64 -0.32 -9.69 0.18
N GLY A 65 -1.47 -9.39 0.80
CA GLY A 65 -1.54 -9.15 2.24
C GLY A 65 -1.11 -10.36 3.06
N ASN A 66 -1.67 -11.54 2.76
CA ASN A 66 -1.34 -12.77 3.47
C ASN A 66 0.12 -13.17 3.26
N ALA A 67 0.60 -13.17 2.02
CA ALA A 67 2.00 -13.51 1.72
C ALA A 67 2.99 -12.60 2.43
N SER A 68 2.69 -11.30 2.50
CA SER A 68 3.54 -10.35 3.19
C SER A 68 3.56 -10.56 4.71
N HIS A 69 2.43 -10.93 5.31
CA HIS A 69 2.38 -11.31 6.73
C HIS A 69 3.15 -12.60 7.01
N GLU A 70 2.97 -13.61 6.17
CA GLU A 70 3.69 -14.89 6.29
C GLU A 70 5.21 -14.74 6.10
N LEU A 71 5.65 -13.75 5.33
CA LEU A 71 7.07 -13.44 5.17
C LEU A 71 7.68 -12.69 6.37
N GLN A 72 6.90 -11.95 7.14
CA GLN A 72 7.42 -11.19 8.28
C GLN A 72 8.07 -12.09 9.33
N THR A 73 7.44 -13.20 9.66
CA THR A 73 7.91 -14.12 10.69
C THR A 73 9.27 -14.76 10.34
N PRO A 74 9.45 -15.42 9.19
CA PRO A 74 10.74 -16.02 8.84
C PRO A 74 11.85 -14.97 8.66
N LEU A 75 11.54 -13.79 8.15
CA LEU A 75 12.50 -12.70 8.04
C LEU A 75 12.97 -12.19 9.41
N ALA A 76 12.05 -12.07 10.37
CA ALA A 76 12.40 -11.71 11.75
C ALA A 76 13.27 -12.79 12.40
N VAL A 77 12.95 -14.06 12.21
CA VAL A 77 13.76 -15.18 12.72
C VAL A 77 15.17 -15.16 12.13
N CYS A 78 15.31 -14.93 10.82
CA CYS A 78 16.61 -14.84 10.17
C CYS A 78 17.43 -13.65 10.72
N ASN A 79 16.78 -12.49 10.90
CA ASN A 79 17.46 -11.31 11.44
C ASN A 79 17.95 -11.56 12.86
N ASN A 80 17.11 -12.11 13.73
CA ASN A 80 17.49 -12.44 15.12
C ASN A 80 18.64 -13.46 15.18
N ARG A 81 18.68 -14.44 14.26
CA ARG A 81 19.78 -15.42 14.20
C ARG A 81 21.09 -14.78 13.77
N ILE A 82 21.05 -13.87 12.80
CA ILE A 82 22.25 -13.13 12.37
C ILE A 82 22.75 -12.25 13.53
N GLU A 83 21.87 -11.55 14.22
CA GLU A 83 22.21 -10.74 15.39
C GLU A 83 22.82 -11.59 16.50
N TRP A 84 22.20 -12.73 16.80
CA TRP A 84 22.73 -13.65 17.79
C TRP A 84 24.15 -14.14 17.44
N LEU A 85 24.41 -14.48 16.17
CA LEU A 85 25.75 -14.88 15.71
C LEU A 85 26.77 -13.75 15.87
N LEU A 86 26.41 -12.52 15.51
CA LEU A 86 27.26 -11.35 15.64
C LEU A 86 27.64 -11.06 17.11
N ASP A 87 26.68 -11.28 18.04
CA ASP A 87 26.84 -10.90 19.45
C ASP A 87 27.45 -12.02 20.33
N ASN A 88 27.29 -13.31 19.94
CA ASN A 88 27.56 -14.44 20.83
C ASN A 88 28.60 -15.41 20.27
N THR A 89 29.21 -15.17 19.11
CA THR A 89 30.22 -16.05 18.54
C THR A 89 31.51 -15.31 18.20
N GLU A 90 32.65 -16.03 18.40
CA GLU A 90 33.92 -15.53 17.89
C GLU A 90 33.97 -15.71 16.37
N LEU A 91 33.95 -14.60 15.64
CA LEU A 91 33.95 -14.55 14.18
C LEU A 91 35.30 -14.01 13.68
N THR A 92 35.75 -14.51 12.54
CA THR A 92 36.84 -13.87 11.79
C THR A 92 36.31 -12.57 11.13
N GLU A 93 37.22 -11.66 10.78
CA GLU A 93 36.86 -10.42 10.08
C GLU A 93 36.07 -10.71 8.79
N GLU A 94 36.48 -11.71 8.03
CA GLU A 94 35.81 -12.14 6.80
C GLU A 94 34.38 -12.65 7.06
N GLN A 95 34.19 -13.48 8.11
CA GLN A 95 32.87 -13.99 8.49
C GLN A 95 31.96 -12.85 8.97
N MET A 96 32.49 -11.91 9.73
CA MET A 96 31.77 -10.74 10.20
C MET A 96 31.31 -9.89 9.02
N GLU A 97 32.19 -9.62 8.05
CA GLU A 97 31.86 -8.85 6.85
C GLU A 97 30.73 -9.52 6.05
N GLU A 98 30.77 -10.85 5.85
CA GLU A 98 29.73 -11.59 5.13
C GLU A 98 28.38 -11.60 5.89
N LEU A 99 28.40 -11.69 7.21
CA LEU A 99 27.18 -11.56 8.02
C LEU A 99 26.58 -10.16 7.94
N PHE A 100 27.39 -9.10 7.91
CA PHE A 100 26.90 -7.71 7.71
C PHE A 100 26.29 -7.53 6.32
N LYS A 101 26.90 -8.05 5.26
CA LYS A 101 26.33 -8.04 3.91
C LYS A 101 24.97 -8.77 3.87
N THR A 102 24.90 -9.94 4.52
CA THR A 102 23.68 -10.73 4.61
C THR A 102 22.59 -9.98 5.38
N LYS A 103 22.93 -9.39 6.53
CA LYS A 103 22.01 -8.56 7.33
C LYS A 103 21.49 -7.37 6.54
N HIS A 104 22.36 -6.70 5.78
CA HIS A 104 21.96 -5.58 4.92
C HIS A 104 20.95 -6.01 3.85
N THR A 105 21.20 -7.16 3.20
CA THR A 105 20.28 -7.71 2.18
C THR A 105 18.95 -8.11 2.81
N LEU A 106 18.97 -8.74 3.98
CA LEU A 106 17.76 -9.11 4.72
C LEU A 106 16.93 -7.88 5.09
N ASN A 107 17.57 -6.83 5.61
CA ASN A 107 16.90 -5.56 5.93
C ASN A 107 16.28 -4.90 4.70
N TYR A 108 16.91 -5.03 3.53
CA TYR A 108 16.32 -4.57 2.27
C TYR A 108 15.02 -5.34 1.95
N ILE A 109 15.02 -6.67 2.08
CA ILE A 109 13.83 -7.51 1.85
C ILE A 109 12.71 -7.16 2.84
N VAL A 110 13.06 -6.94 4.12
CA VAL A 110 12.09 -6.51 5.15
C VAL A 110 11.43 -5.19 4.77
N ARG A 111 12.23 -4.20 4.31
CA ARG A 111 11.68 -2.92 3.85
C ARG A 111 10.78 -3.08 2.63
N LEU A 112 11.19 -3.90 1.65
CA LEU A 112 10.38 -4.18 0.46
C LEU A 112 9.04 -4.82 0.84
N ASN A 113 9.06 -5.82 1.73
CA ASN A 113 7.85 -6.47 2.22
C ASN A 113 6.91 -5.50 2.96
N LYS A 114 7.45 -4.61 3.80
CA LYS A 114 6.67 -3.53 4.44
C LYS A 114 6.04 -2.58 3.42
N SER A 115 6.77 -2.24 2.35
CA SER A 115 6.24 -1.39 1.28
C SER A 115 5.10 -2.05 0.50
N LEU A 116 5.19 -3.37 0.24
CA LEU A 116 4.10 -4.13 -0.40
C LEU A 116 2.85 -4.16 0.47
N LEU A 117 2.98 -4.39 1.78
CA LEU A 117 1.89 -4.31 2.73
C LEU A 117 1.24 -2.91 2.76
N PHE A 118 2.07 -1.88 2.76
CA PHE A 118 1.60 -0.49 2.77
C PHE A 118 0.79 -0.18 1.52
N LEU A 119 1.28 -0.55 0.33
CA LEU A 119 0.55 -0.41 -0.94
C LEU A 119 -0.79 -1.16 -0.91
N SER A 120 -0.78 -2.42 -0.44
CA SER A 120 -2.01 -3.21 -0.29
C SER A 120 -3.05 -2.54 0.63
N ARG A 121 -2.61 -1.86 1.70
CA ARG A 121 -3.50 -1.13 2.62
C ARG A 121 -4.05 0.16 2.02
N ILE A 122 -3.22 0.92 1.28
CA ILE A 122 -3.66 2.12 0.55
C ILE A 122 -4.79 1.76 -0.40
N ASP A 123 -4.59 0.75 -1.22
CA ASP A 123 -5.58 0.30 -2.17
C ASP A 123 -6.87 -0.23 -1.52
N ASN A 124 -6.81 -0.69 -0.26
CA ASN A 124 -7.98 -1.12 0.51
C ASN A 124 -8.77 0.03 1.13
N GLY A 125 -8.33 1.26 0.97
CA GLY A 125 -8.96 2.42 1.60
C GLY A 125 -8.91 2.36 3.15
N GLN A 126 -7.99 1.59 3.72
CA GLN A 126 -7.86 1.44 5.18
C GLN A 126 -7.32 2.71 5.85
N PHE A 127 -6.89 3.69 5.05
CA PHE A 127 -6.43 4.99 5.51
C PHE A 127 -7.55 6.05 5.57
N THR A 128 -8.79 5.65 5.79
CA THR A 128 -9.93 6.58 5.86
C THR A 128 -9.99 7.38 7.17
N ASN A 129 -9.28 6.95 8.21
CA ASN A 129 -9.26 7.63 9.49
C ASN A 129 -8.16 8.72 9.51
N SER A 130 -8.44 9.82 8.82
CA SER A 130 -7.61 11.02 8.93
C SER A 130 -7.95 11.75 10.22
N ARG A 131 -6.93 12.08 11.02
CA ARG A 131 -7.06 12.91 12.23
C ARG A 131 -6.08 14.08 12.16
N PRO A 132 -6.37 15.18 12.86
CA PRO A 132 -5.40 16.25 12.97
C PRO A 132 -4.16 15.75 13.72
N VAL A 133 -3.01 15.84 13.08
CA VAL A 133 -1.71 15.42 13.60
C VAL A 133 -0.84 16.66 13.73
N GLU A 134 -0.27 16.87 14.90
CA GLU A 134 0.66 17.96 15.19
C GLU A 134 2.08 17.55 14.75
N ILE A 135 2.53 18.11 13.63
CA ILE A 135 3.84 17.79 13.04
C ILE A 135 4.99 18.18 13.95
N ASN A 136 4.87 19.30 14.67
CA ASN A 136 5.90 19.77 15.58
C ASN A 136 6.24 18.72 16.67
N SER A 137 5.23 18.04 17.21
CA SER A 137 5.43 17.00 18.25
C SER A 137 6.15 15.77 17.68
N ILE A 138 5.83 15.38 16.44
CA ILE A 138 6.51 14.26 15.77
C ILE A 138 8.00 14.60 15.51
N VAL A 139 8.25 15.80 14.97
CA VAL A 139 9.63 16.24 14.68
C VAL A 139 10.46 16.35 15.97
N LYS A 140 9.88 16.86 17.06
CA LYS A 140 10.56 16.90 18.38
C LYS A 140 10.96 15.51 18.86
N ARG A 141 10.00 14.57 18.86
CA ARG A 141 10.28 13.20 19.27
C ARG A 141 11.39 12.55 18.44
N LEU A 142 11.32 12.68 17.11
CA LEU A 142 12.36 12.16 16.21
C LEU A 142 13.72 12.81 16.49
N LEU A 143 13.76 14.12 16.73
CA LEU A 143 15.01 14.81 17.08
C LEU A 143 15.61 14.34 18.39
N ASP A 144 14.79 14.09 19.40
CA ASP A 144 15.25 13.58 20.69
C ASP A 144 15.81 12.16 20.54
N ASP A 145 15.16 11.29 19.79
CA ASP A 145 15.65 9.94 19.45
C ASP A 145 17.01 10.03 18.71
N TYR A 146 17.13 10.94 17.74
CA TYR A 146 18.39 11.12 17.00
C TYR A 146 19.49 11.75 17.84
N LYS A 147 19.20 12.68 18.73
CA LYS A 147 20.20 13.26 19.63
C LYS A 147 20.82 12.20 20.53
N GLU A 148 20.04 11.24 21.01
CA GLU A 148 20.55 10.14 21.83
C GLU A 148 21.50 9.25 21.02
N ILE A 149 21.09 8.85 19.79
CA ILE A 149 21.89 8.00 18.89
C ILE A 149 23.19 8.69 18.46
N PHE A 150 23.14 9.98 18.16
CA PHE A 150 24.27 10.75 17.64
C PHE A 150 25.01 11.56 18.72
N SER A 151 24.77 11.30 19.99
CA SER A 151 25.46 11.96 21.11
C SER A 151 26.99 11.82 21.04
N HIS A 152 27.49 10.73 20.41
CA HIS A 152 28.92 10.47 20.20
C HIS A 152 29.51 11.25 19.01
N TYR A 153 28.67 11.78 18.12
CA TYR A 153 29.10 12.62 17.01
C TYR A 153 28.91 14.08 17.44
N LYS A 154 29.94 14.90 17.37
CA LYS A 154 29.92 16.35 17.73
C LYS A 154 28.97 17.16 16.81
N ALA A 155 27.81 16.64 16.52
CA ALA A 155 26.78 17.28 15.70
C ALA A 155 25.78 18.01 16.60
N HIS A 156 25.59 19.31 16.39
CA HIS A 156 24.57 20.09 17.06
C HIS A 156 23.35 20.19 16.13
N ILE A 157 22.24 19.60 16.54
CA ILE A 157 20.97 19.71 15.84
C ILE A 157 20.07 20.66 16.62
N SER A 158 19.64 21.76 15.98
CA SER A 158 18.68 22.72 16.54
C SER A 158 17.39 22.71 15.72
N LEU A 159 16.27 22.89 16.42
CA LEU A 159 14.94 23.01 15.81
C LEU A 159 14.44 24.43 16.08
N GLU A 160 14.14 25.18 15.04
CA GLU A 160 13.46 26.48 15.14
C GLU A 160 11.98 26.31 14.76
N GLU A 161 11.09 26.65 15.65
CA GLU A 161 9.65 26.59 15.42
C GLU A 161 9.10 27.98 15.12
N GLN A 162 8.52 28.15 13.93
CA GLN A 162 7.88 29.41 13.53
C GLN A 162 6.35 29.42 13.79
N GLY A 163 5.79 28.29 14.22
CA GLY A 163 4.36 28.13 14.52
C GLY A 163 3.94 26.68 14.67
N LEU A 164 2.71 26.46 15.09
CA LEU A 164 2.12 25.15 15.25
C LEU A 164 1.59 24.68 13.93
N LEU A 165 2.12 23.56 13.39
CA LEU A 165 1.68 22.96 12.13
C LEU A 165 0.85 21.72 12.44
N THR A 166 -0.45 21.81 12.13
CA THR A 166 -1.37 20.68 12.22
C THR A 166 -1.84 20.29 10.84
N ILE A 167 -1.68 19.03 10.49
CA ILE A 167 -2.12 18.47 9.19
C ILE A 167 -3.10 17.33 9.46
N THR A 168 -4.21 17.32 8.72
CA THR A 168 -5.15 16.19 8.76
C THR A 168 -4.60 15.05 7.93
N MET A 169 -4.11 14.01 8.59
CA MET A 169 -3.48 12.86 7.95
C MET A 169 -3.68 11.57 8.74
N ASN A 170 -3.35 10.45 8.14
CA ASN A 170 -3.24 9.18 8.87
C ASN A 170 -1.89 9.14 9.60
N GLU A 171 -1.90 8.76 10.87
CA GLU A 171 -0.70 8.77 11.73
C GLU A 171 0.18 7.51 11.55
N THR A 172 -0.25 6.53 10.75
CA THR A 172 0.50 5.28 10.53
C THR A 172 1.51 5.38 9.41
#